data_cd2e06d36cd302a59cae8fdff5ea51ae
#
_entry.id   cd2e06d36cd302a59cae8fdff5ea51ae
#
_cell.length_a   1.000
_cell.length_b   1.000
_cell.length_c   1.000
_cell.angle_alpha   90.00
_cell.angle_beta   90.00
_cell.angle_gamma   90.00
#
_symmetry.space_group_name_H-M   'P 1'
#
loop_
_entity.id
_entity.type
_entity.pdbx_description
1 polymer ?
#
loop_
_entity_poly.entity_id
_entity_poly.type
_entity_poly.pdbx_seq_one_letter_code
_entity_poly.pdbx_strand_id
1 'polypeptide(L)'
;MSKIIFDSGISLDGFFAGDNRSPANPMGGVSGKIHQWMFKQKAFWKHIKMEGGDESGEDSKLIDDVFARTGSYIMGKRMFEEGEVVWAEDLYEADVYVLTHEKREPWVQKGKTTFYFINDGIH
;
A
#
# COMPACT_ATOMS: atom_id res chain seq x y z
N MET A 1 -18.22 -14.20 4.47
CA MET A 1 -17.28 -14.74 3.45
C MET A 1 -16.22 -13.71 3.14
N SER A 2 -14.99 -14.13 3.16
CA SER A 2 -13.87 -13.26 2.80
C SER A 2 -13.87 -12.98 1.30
N LYS A 3 -13.46 -11.76 0.92
CA LYS A 3 -13.31 -11.34 -0.47
C LYS A 3 -11.90 -10.82 -0.70
N ILE A 4 -11.36 -11.07 -1.87
CA ILE A 4 -10.15 -10.41 -2.35
C ILE A 4 -10.61 -9.23 -3.20
N ILE A 5 -10.09 -8.05 -2.88
CA ILE A 5 -10.41 -6.80 -3.58
C ILE A 5 -9.11 -6.22 -4.11
N PHE A 6 -9.14 -5.77 -5.34
CA PHE A 6 -8.03 -5.06 -5.97
C PHE A 6 -8.44 -3.61 -6.24
N ASP A 7 -7.77 -2.69 -5.59
CA ASP A 7 -7.92 -1.26 -5.80
C ASP A 7 -6.58 -0.70 -6.30
N SER A 8 -6.59 0.04 -7.39
CA SER A 8 -5.37 0.62 -7.96
C SER A 8 -5.64 1.94 -8.67
N GLY A 9 -4.77 2.92 -8.43
CA GLY A 9 -4.71 4.11 -9.26
C GLY A 9 -4.01 3.80 -10.57
N ILE A 10 -4.63 4.15 -11.69
CA ILE A 10 -4.04 3.98 -13.02
C ILE A 10 -4.10 5.29 -13.82
N SER A 11 -3.18 5.45 -14.77
CA SER A 11 -3.24 6.53 -15.74
C SER A 11 -4.32 6.27 -16.79
N LEU A 12 -4.70 7.30 -17.55
CA LEU A 12 -5.72 7.17 -18.59
C LEU A 12 -5.36 6.15 -19.67
N ASP A 13 -4.08 5.96 -19.94
CA ASP A 13 -3.56 4.97 -20.88
C ASP A 13 -3.26 3.60 -20.24
N GLY A 14 -3.70 3.38 -18.98
CA GLY A 14 -3.71 2.06 -18.36
C GLY A 14 -2.45 1.64 -17.59
N PHE A 15 -1.58 2.58 -17.23
CA PHE A 15 -0.37 2.28 -16.46
C PHE A 15 -0.52 2.71 -14.99
N PHE A 16 -0.04 1.88 -14.08
CA PHE A 16 -0.02 2.19 -12.64
C PHE A 16 1.38 2.53 -12.12
N ALA A 17 2.40 2.39 -12.93
CA ALA A 17 3.78 2.73 -12.58
C ALA A 17 4.54 3.17 -13.83
N GLY A 18 5.57 3.98 -13.64
CA GLY A 18 6.52 4.35 -14.68
C GLY A 18 7.68 3.36 -14.80
N ASP A 19 8.64 3.70 -15.63
CA ASP A 19 9.82 2.89 -15.89
C ASP A 19 10.83 2.94 -14.74
N ASN A 20 11.75 1.95 -14.74
CA ASN A 20 12.88 1.92 -13.81
C ASN A 20 12.49 1.99 -12.32
N ARG A 21 11.46 1.24 -11.93
CA ARG A 21 11.05 1.13 -10.53
C ARG A 21 12.15 0.49 -9.68
N SER A 22 12.40 1.13 -8.52
CA SER A 22 13.34 0.64 -7.52
C SER A 22 13.02 1.27 -6.16
N PRO A 23 13.64 0.83 -5.06
CA PRO A 23 13.55 1.53 -3.78
C PRO A 23 13.97 3.00 -3.84
N ALA A 24 14.92 3.34 -4.72
CA ALA A 24 15.35 4.72 -4.96
C ALA A 24 14.43 5.49 -5.92
N ASN A 25 13.59 4.80 -6.67
CA ASN A 25 12.65 5.38 -7.63
C ASN A 25 11.28 4.67 -7.54
N PRO A 26 10.57 4.81 -6.41
CA PRO A 26 9.31 4.12 -6.18
C PRO A 26 8.29 4.45 -7.29
N MET A 27 7.58 3.44 -7.75
CA MET A 27 6.59 3.54 -8.83
C MET A 27 7.11 4.20 -10.12
N GLY A 28 8.43 4.23 -10.34
CA GLY A 28 9.02 4.88 -11.51
C GLY A 28 8.80 6.40 -11.55
N GLY A 29 8.68 7.03 -10.39
CA GLY A 29 8.54 8.49 -10.28
C GLY A 29 7.16 9.06 -10.63
N VAL A 30 6.14 8.22 -10.87
CA VAL A 30 4.80 8.69 -11.25
C VAL A 30 3.80 8.74 -10.09
N SER A 31 4.18 8.31 -8.90
CA SER A 31 3.28 8.25 -7.73
C SER A 31 2.56 9.56 -7.47
N GLY A 32 3.28 10.69 -7.49
CA GLY A 32 2.69 12.01 -7.27
C GLY A 32 1.71 12.44 -8.35
N LYS A 33 1.75 11.82 -9.53
CA LYS A 33 0.83 12.16 -10.63
C LYS A 33 -0.47 11.37 -10.53
N ILE A 34 -0.39 10.04 -10.39
CA ILE A 34 -1.58 9.19 -10.38
C ILE A 34 -2.30 9.15 -9.03
N HIS A 35 -1.64 9.52 -7.94
CA HIS A 35 -2.22 9.57 -6.60
C HIS A 35 -2.47 10.99 -6.07
N GLN A 36 -2.34 12.01 -6.92
CA GLN A 36 -2.51 13.41 -6.50
C GLN A 36 -3.89 13.66 -5.86
N TRP A 37 -4.94 13.06 -6.38
CA TRP A 37 -6.28 13.16 -5.81
C TRP A 37 -6.34 12.66 -4.36
N MET A 38 -5.65 11.55 -4.09
CA MET A 38 -5.59 10.93 -2.77
C MET A 38 -4.77 11.78 -1.79
N PHE A 39 -3.65 12.35 -2.25
CA PHE A 39 -2.79 13.18 -1.41
C PHE A 39 -3.43 14.50 -0.97
N LYS A 40 -4.48 14.94 -1.63
CA LYS A 40 -5.29 16.08 -1.19
C LYS A 40 -6.21 15.76 -0.03
N GLN A 41 -6.49 14.48 0.21
CA GLN A 41 -7.47 14.04 1.19
C GLN A 41 -6.87 13.88 2.58
N LYS A 42 -7.47 14.53 3.58
CA LYS A 42 -7.09 14.37 5.00
C LYS A 42 -7.14 12.91 5.46
N ALA A 43 -8.13 12.16 4.98
CA ALA A 43 -8.29 10.74 5.31
C ALA A 43 -7.05 9.91 4.97
N PHE A 44 -6.44 10.14 3.81
CA PHE A 44 -5.23 9.43 3.41
C PHE A 44 -4.10 9.62 4.42
N TRP A 45 -3.77 10.87 4.72
CA TRP A 45 -2.68 11.19 5.65
C TRP A 45 -2.91 10.65 7.06
N LYS A 46 -4.16 10.73 7.52
CA LYS A 46 -4.55 10.14 8.80
C LYS A 46 -4.27 8.64 8.85
N HIS A 47 -4.63 7.90 7.80
CA HIS A 47 -4.41 6.45 7.75
C HIS A 47 -2.93 6.07 7.68
N ILE A 48 -2.09 6.89 7.07
CA ILE A 48 -0.63 6.67 7.08
C ILE A 48 0.08 7.30 8.27
N LYS A 49 -0.68 7.80 9.26
CA LYS A 49 -0.15 8.39 10.51
C LYS A 49 0.74 9.61 10.29
N MET A 50 0.37 10.42 9.31
CA MET A 50 1.02 11.68 8.96
C MET A 50 -0.01 12.81 8.88
N GLU A 51 0.48 14.05 8.90
CA GLU A 51 -0.37 15.20 8.67
C GLU A 51 -0.27 15.63 7.20
N GLY A 52 -1.39 16.02 6.63
CA GLY A 52 -1.45 16.48 5.25
C GLY A 52 -2.86 16.55 4.72
N GLY A 53 -2.98 17.07 3.49
CA GLY A 53 -4.26 17.24 2.83
C GLY A 53 -5.10 18.35 3.44
N ASP A 54 -6.00 18.87 2.66
CA ASP A 54 -6.93 19.93 3.06
C ASP A 54 -8.38 19.63 2.64
N GLU A 55 -8.58 18.57 1.88
CA GLU A 55 -9.88 18.16 1.38
C GLU A 55 -10.50 17.04 2.23
N SER A 56 -11.83 17.12 2.40
CA SER A 56 -12.65 16.06 2.99
C SER A 56 -14.00 16.06 2.29
N GLY A 57 -14.41 14.91 1.79
CA GLY A 57 -15.63 14.75 1.00
C GLY A 57 -15.78 13.33 0.50
N GLU A 58 -16.32 13.13 -0.68
CA GLU A 58 -16.58 11.80 -1.24
C GLU A 58 -15.29 10.99 -1.43
N ASP A 59 -14.20 11.60 -1.87
CA ASP A 59 -12.91 10.90 -2.02
C ASP A 59 -12.32 10.49 -0.67
N SER A 60 -12.44 11.33 0.35
CA SER A 60 -12.04 10.98 1.72
C SER A 60 -12.86 9.83 2.27
N LYS A 61 -14.16 9.83 2.01
CA LYS A 61 -15.06 8.75 2.41
C LYS A 61 -14.70 7.44 1.72
N LEU A 62 -14.38 7.47 0.43
CA LEU A 62 -13.90 6.30 -0.30
C LEU A 62 -12.64 5.72 0.35
N ILE A 63 -11.68 6.56 0.71
CA ILE A 63 -10.45 6.14 1.38
C ILE A 63 -10.77 5.50 2.74
N ASP A 64 -11.59 6.14 3.56
CA ASP A 64 -12.00 5.59 4.86
C ASP A 64 -12.71 4.24 4.71
N ASP A 65 -13.59 4.09 3.74
CA ASP A 65 -14.31 2.84 3.47
C ASP A 65 -13.37 1.71 3.05
N VAL A 66 -12.35 2.01 2.22
CA VAL A 66 -11.34 1.02 1.81
C VAL A 66 -10.57 0.51 3.03
N PHE A 67 -10.07 1.40 3.87
CA PHE A 67 -9.34 1.00 5.08
C PHE A 67 -10.24 0.26 6.08
N ALA A 68 -11.48 0.71 6.26
CA ALA A 68 -12.41 0.09 7.21
C ALA A 68 -12.80 -1.35 6.85
N ARG A 69 -12.89 -1.67 5.56
CA ARG A 69 -13.25 -3.02 5.08
C ARG A 69 -12.07 -3.96 4.94
N THR A 70 -10.84 -3.46 5.05
CA THR A 70 -9.63 -4.26 4.82
C THR A 70 -9.21 -4.96 6.11
N GLY A 71 -9.17 -6.29 6.08
CA GLY A 71 -8.71 -7.11 7.21
C GLY A 71 -7.24 -7.49 7.11
N SER A 72 -6.71 -7.63 5.90
CA SER A 72 -5.30 -7.92 5.64
C SER A 72 -4.93 -7.47 4.24
N TYR A 73 -3.63 -7.43 3.96
CA TYR A 73 -3.11 -6.96 2.69
C TYR A 73 -2.31 -8.05 1.98
N ILE A 74 -2.32 -8.03 0.66
CA ILE A 74 -1.48 -8.88 -0.18
C ILE A 74 -0.70 -7.96 -1.11
N MET A 75 0.60 -8.16 -1.21
CA MET A 75 1.44 -7.38 -2.11
C MET A 75 2.56 -8.21 -2.73
N GLY A 76 3.08 -7.76 -3.85
CA GLY A 76 4.25 -8.38 -4.46
C GLY A 76 5.55 -7.88 -3.85
N LYS A 77 6.63 -8.65 -4.07
CA LYS A 77 7.98 -8.35 -3.59
C LYS A 77 8.43 -6.92 -3.93
N ARG A 78 8.23 -6.50 -5.18
CA ARG A 78 8.69 -5.16 -5.62
C ARG A 78 8.05 -4.03 -4.84
N MET A 79 6.74 -4.12 -4.61
CA MET A 79 6.04 -3.12 -3.80
C MET A 79 6.57 -3.10 -2.36
N PHE A 80 6.81 -4.27 -1.79
CA PHE A 80 7.38 -4.40 -0.46
C PHE A 80 8.77 -3.75 -0.38
N GLU A 81 9.67 -4.04 -1.33
CA GLU A 81 11.02 -3.48 -1.35
C GLU A 81 11.03 -1.95 -1.50
N GLU A 82 10.12 -1.40 -2.30
CA GLU A 82 9.97 0.05 -2.44
C GLU A 82 9.45 0.72 -1.15
N GLY A 83 8.62 0.01 -0.39
CA GLY A 83 7.99 0.53 0.82
C GLY A 83 8.78 0.27 2.11
N GLU A 84 9.47 -0.87 2.22
CA GLU A 84 10.19 -1.31 3.43
C GLU A 84 11.14 -0.22 3.98
N VAL A 85 11.74 0.56 3.09
CA VAL A 85 12.72 1.59 3.44
C VAL A 85 12.10 2.92 3.90
N VAL A 86 10.80 3.11 3.68
CA VAL A 86 10.13 4.40 3.92
C VAL A 86 8.88 4.31 4.79
N TRP A 87 8.27 3.13 4.93
CA TRP A 87 7.04 2.98 5.71
C TRP A 87 7.28 3.19 7.21
N ALA A 88 6.34 3.91 7.83
CA ALA A 88 6.26 4.01 9.27
C ALA A 88 5.95 2.63 9.90
N GLU A 89 6.41 2.44 11.12
CA GLU A 89 6.09 1.22 11.88
C GLU A 89 4.57 1.14 12.13
N ASP A 90 4.03 -0.06 12.00
CA ASP A 90 2.60 -0.35 12.16
C ASP A 90 1.68 0.45 11.22
N LEU A 91 2.18 0.75 10.01
CA LEU A 91 1.43 1.53 9.03
C LEU A 91 0.11 0.84 8.63
N TYR A 92 0.16 -0.45 8.41
CA TYR A 92 -1.00 -1.22 7.91
C TYR A 92 -1.99 -1.61 9.00
N GLU A 93 -1.57 -1.69 10.26
CA GLU A 93 -2.38 -2.14 11.40
C GLU A 93 -3.10 -3.48 11.15
N ALA A 94 -2.48 -4.34 10.35
CA ALA A 94 -3.02 -5.63 9.94
C ALA A 94 -1.89 -6.52 9.41
N ASP A 95 -2.17 -7.80 9.24
CA ASP A 95 -1.25 -8.73 8.60
C ASP A 95 -1.08 -8.40 7.12
N VAL A 96 0.16 -8.49 6.65
CA VAL A 96 0.53 -8.25 5.25
C VAL A 96 1.23 -9.48 4.70
N TYR A 97 0.74 -9.99 3.57
CA TYR A 97 1.29 -11.16 2.90
C TYR A 97 2.07 -10.71 1.66
N VAL A 98 3.38 -10.96 1.66
CA VAL A 98 4.28 -10.59 0.57
C VAL A 98 4.58 -11.81 -0.29
N LEU A 99 4.17 -11.77 -1.53
CA LEU A 99 4.45 -12.82 -2.50
C LEU A 99 5.86 -12.66 -3.06
N THR A 100 6.72 -13.65 -2.84
CA THR A 100 8.14 -13.60 -3.18
C THR A 100 8.66 -15.01 -3.46
N HIS A 101 9.82 -15.13 -4.12
CA HIS A 101 10.55 -16.40 -4.24
C HIS A 101 11.60 -16.58 -3.13
N GLU A 102 11.80 -15.56 -2.32
CA GLU A 102 12.77 -15.58 -1.24
C GLU A 102 12.18 -16.17 0.04
N LYS A 103 12.98 -16.92 0.76
CA LYS A 103 12.66 -17.33 2.12
C LYS A 103 13.10 -16.22 3.07
N ARG A 104 12.16 -15.71 3.82
CA ARG A 104 12.40 -14.70 4.83
C ARG A 104 11.48 -14.95 6.02
N GLU A 105 12.03 -14.82 7.21
CA GLU A 105 11.25 -14.91 8.43
C GLU A 105 10.23 -13.78 8.53
N PRO A 106 9.07 -14.01 9.18
CA PRO A 106 8.11 -12.96 9.39
C PRO A 106 8.72 -11.73 10.05
N TRP A 107 8.38 -10.55 9.54
CA TRP A 107 8.78 -9.29 10.15
C TRP A 107 7.65 -8.76 11.02
N VAL A 108 7.80 -8.94 12.34
CA VAL A 108 6.82 -8.49 13.32
C VAL A 108 7.16 -7.07 13.75
N GLN A 109 6.28 -6.14 13.44
CA GLN A 109 6.39 -4.76 13.91
C GLN A 109 5.68 -4.58 15.25
N LYS A 110 5.97 -3.49 15.95
CA LYS A 110 5.21 -3.12 17.14
C LYS A 110 3.79 -2.74 16.73
N GLY A 111 2.79 -3.19 17.48
CA GLY A 111 1.39 -2.98 17.15
C GLY A 111 0.78 -4.19 16.46
N LYS A 112 0.03 -3.97 15.38
CA LYS A 112 -0.78 -4.99 14.71
C LYS A 112 -0.20 -5.49 13.40
N THR A 113 0.87 -4.87 12.87
CA THR A 113 1.42 -5.22 11.57
C THR A 113 2.44 -6.34 11.69
N THR A 114 2.23 -7.42 10.92
CA THR A 114 3.21 -8.47 10.69
C THR A 114 3.28 -8.74 9.18
N PHE A 115 4.49 -8.76 8.64
CA PHE A 115 4.74 -9.15 7.25
C PHE A 115 5.10 -10.62 7.20
N TYR A 116 4.31 -11.37 6.44
CA TYR A 116 4.58 -12.79 6.14
C TYR A 116 5.08 -12.91 4.70
N PHE A 117 6.14 -13.66 4.50
CA PHE A 117 6.75 -13.85 3.18
C PHE A 117 6.35 -15.22 2.64
N ILE A 118 5.56 -15.23 1.57
CA ILE A 118 4.98 -16.42 0.97
C ILE A 118 5.80 -16.79 -0.27
N ASN A 119 6.52 -17.92 -0.20
CA ASN A 119 7.45 -18.33 -1.24
C ASN A 119 7.12 -19.67 -1.92
N ASP A 120 5.99 -20.25 -1.59
CA ASP A 120 5.53 -21.54 -2.13
C ASP A 120 4.42 -21.41 -3.17
N GLY A 121 4.19 -20.20 -3.65
CA GLY A 121 3.17 -19.88 -4.64
C GLY A 121 1.81 -19.58 -4.05
N ILE A 122 0.86 -19.37 -4.94
CA ILE A 122 -0.54 -19.13 -4.58
C ILE A 122 -1.32 -20.44 -4.70
N HIS A 123 -1.86 -20.90 -3.60
CA HIS A 123 -2.64 -22.14 -3.52
C HIS A 123 -4.09 -21.89 -3.17
#